data_1996255adc297b923ac50d768bfa29f2
#
_entry.id   1996255adc297b923ac50d768bfa29f2
#
_cell.length_a   1.000
_cell.length_b   1.000
_cell.length_c   1.000
_cell.angle_alpha   90.00
_cell.angle_beta   90.00
_cell.angle_gamma   90.00
#
_symmetry.space_group_name_H-M   'P 1'
#
loop_
_entity.id
_entity.type
_entity.pdbx_description
1 polymer ?
#
loop_
_entity_poly.entity_id
_entity_poly.type
_entity_poly.pdbx_seq_one_letter_code
_entity_poly.pdbx_strand_id
1 'polypeptide(L)'
;MEELDNKASQVEIALEIALKAHKGQHDLDGKPVILHPLTVAMKGNNEKEIVAGLLHDVVEDTDFTFDDLLAAGISSEVVDSLRLLTHNKDVPYLEYVQRIADSRNPIAINVKCNDLDHNLDRGRRGDHLKQVAKHSAAREIIHPINGDEDAAWGFLLDDPEEGKYWQAIFAFQIEKKSIEDATAEAGITIDEYMHFFHPDRN
;
A
#
# COMPACT_ATOMS: atom_id res chain seq x y z
N MET A 1 -44.37 -1.85 -2.15
CA MET A 1 -43.19 -2.61 -2.45
C MET A 1 -42.43 -1.77 -3.48
N GLU A 2 -41.44 -0.98 -3.01
CA GLU A 2 -40.56 -0.25 -3.93
C GLU A 2 -39.79 -1.31 -4.75
N GLU A 3 -39.82 -1.17 -6.06
CA GLU A 3 -38.91 -1.90 -6.95
C GLU A 3 -37.49 -1.55 -6.47
N LEU A 4 -36.80 -2.51 -5.90
CA LEU A 4 -35.36 -2.43 -5.68
C LEU A 4 -34.77 -2.21 -7.06
N ASP A 5 -34.20 -1.01 -7.29
CA ASP A 5 -33.45 -0.68 -8.51
C ASP A 5 -32.32 -1.71 -8.62
N ASN A 6 -32.50 -2.69 -9.49
CA ASN A 6 -31.60 -3.84 -9.63
C ASN A 6 -30.32 -3.48 -10.41
N LYS A 7 -29.87 -2.24 -10.27
CA LYS A 7 -28.61 -1.76 -10.82
C LYS A 7 -27.47 -2.17 -9.90
N ALA A 8 -26.45 -2.85 -10.46
CA ALA A 8 -25.26 -3.22 -9.71
C ALA A 8 -24.60 -1.99 -9.06
N SER A 9 -24.22 -2.10 -7.80
CA SER A 9 -23.49 -1.06 -7.08
C SER A 9 -22.08 -0.90 -7.65
N GLN A 10 -21.43 0.24 -7.42
CA GLN A 10 -20.04 0.43 -7.85
C GLN A 10 -19.09 -0.60 -7.21
N VAL A 11 -19.40 -1.06 -6.00
CA VAL A 11 -18.62 -2.12 -5.32
C VAL A 11 -18.73 -3.44 -6.09
N GLU A 12 -19.94 -3.85 -6.52
CA GLU A 12 -20.13 -5.08 -7.31
C GLU A 12 -19.40 -5.02 -8.64
N ILE A 13 -19.53 -3.88 -9.36
CA ILE A 13 -18.81 -3.66 -10.63
C ILE A 13 -17.29 -3.72 -10.42
N ALA A 14 -16.77 -3.05 -9.40
CA ALA A 14 -15.35 -3.04 -9.08
C ALA A 14 -14.82 -4.44 -8.71
N LEU A 15 -15.60 -5.21 -7.96
CA LEU A 15 -15.25 -6.59 -7.60
C LEU A 15 -15.18 -7.49 -8.83
N GLU A 16 -16.13 -7.39 -9.75
CA GLU A 16 -16.11 -8.15 -11.02
C GLU A 16 -14.88 -7.80 -11.87
N ILE A 17 -14.56 -6.49 -11.97
CA ILE A 17 -13.36 -6.02 -12.69
C ILE A 17 -12.10 -6.58 -12.03
N ALA A 18 -11.94 -6.44 -10.71
CA ALA A 18 -10.75 -6.91 -10.00
C ALA A 18 -10.57 -8.44 -10.13
N LEU A 19 -11.64 -9.21 -10.02
CA LEU A 19 -11.61 -10.67 -10.23
C LEU A 19 -11.19 -11.05 -11.64
N LYS A 20 -11.68 -10.32 -12.65
CA LYS A 20 -11.32 -10.54 -14.06
C LYS A 20 -9.86 -10.15 -14.33
N ALA A 21 -9.44 -8.98 -13.83
CA ALA A 21 -8.12 -8.41 -14.05
C ALA A 21 -7.00 -9.28 -13.45
N HIS A 22 -7.17 -9.74 -12.20
CA HIS A 22 -6.17 -10.52 -11.48
C HIS A 22 -6.34 -12.04 -11.60
N LYS A 23 -7.17 -12.50 -12.54
CA LYS A 23 -7.42 -13.92 -12.72
C LYS A 23 -6.14 -14.70 -13.05
N GLY A 24 -5.82 -15.68 -12.20
CA GLY A 24 -4.65 -16.55 -12.37
C GLY A 24 -3.32 -15.93 -11.93
N GLN A 25 -3.30 -14.69 -11.45
CA GLN A 25 -2.11 -14.07 -10.88
C GLN A 25 -1.87 -14.56 -9.44
N HIS A 26 -0.59 -14.75 -9.10
CA HIS A 26 -0.14 -15.16 -7.78
C HIS A 26 0.93 -14.21 -7.26
N ASP A 27 0.91 -13.96 -5.95
CA ASP A 27 1.90 -13.15 -5.26
C ASP A 27 3.22 -13.91 -5.00
N LEU A 28 4.19 -13.26 -4.33
CA LEU A 28 5.49 -13.84 -4.00
C LEU A 28 5.40 -15.08 -3.09
N ASP A 29 4.30 -15.22 -2.34
CA ASP A 29 4.02 -16.35 -1.46
C ASP A 29 3.19 -17.44 -2.16
N GLY A 30 2.89 -17.28 -3.46
CA GLY A 30 2.09 -18.21 -4.26
C GLY A 30 0.58 -18.14 -3.98
N LYS A 31 0.11 -17.08 -3.29
CA LYS A 31 -1.32 -16.87 -3.02
C LYS A 31 -1.98 -16.08 -4.17
N PRO A 32 -3.29 -16.26 -4.43
CA PRO A 32 -3.99 -15.48 -5.43
C PRO A 32 -3.88 -13.98 -5.13
N VAL A 33 -3.44 -13.17 -6.13
CA VAL A 33 -3.26 -11.71 -6.00
C VAL A 33 -4.53 -11.01 -5.54
N ILE A 34 -5.72 -11.48 -5.97
CA ILE A 34 -7.00 -10.87 -5.61
C ILE A 34 -7.23 -10.72 -4.09
N LEU A 35 -6.55 -11.50 -3.26
CA LEU A 35 -6.67 -11.39 -1.79
C LEU A 35 -6.10 -10.06 -1.27
N HIS A 36 -5.14 -9.44 -2.00
CA HIS A 36 -4.57 -8.15 -1.63
C HIS A 36 -5.59 -7.01 -1.80
N PRO A 37 -6.13 -6.72 -3.01
CA PRO A 37 -7.10 -5.66 -3.17
C PRO A 37 -8.38 -5.86 -2.36
N LEU A 38 -8.81 -7.10 -2.13
CA LEU A 38 -9.92 -7.38 -1.19
C LEU A 38 -9.59 -6.91 0.23
N THR A 39 -8.39 -7.20 0.73
CA THR A 39 -7.97 -6.79 2.08
C THR A 39 -7.88 -5.27 2.19
N VAL A 40 -7.33 -4.59 1.18
CA VAL A 40 -7.25 -3.12 1.13
C VAL A 40 -8.65 -2.50 1.12
N ALA A 41 -9.55 -3.03 0.29
CA ALA A 41 -10.92 -2.56 0.18
C ALA A 41 -11.71 -2.69 1.50
N MET A 42 -11.55 -3.81 2.21
CA MET A 42 -12.25 -4.06 3.48
C MET A 42 -11.84 -3.10 4.61
N LYS A 43 -10.74 -2.37 4.46
CA LYS A 43 -10.30 -1.30 5.38
C LYS A 43 -10.83 0.09 4.97
N GLY A 44 -11.55 0.21 3.85
CA GLY A 44 -12.13 1.47 3.41
C GLY A 44 -13.28 1.92 4.31
N ASN A 45 -13.36 3.23 4.61
CA ASN A 45 -14.36 3.84 5.49
C ASN A 45 -15.67 4.19 4.78
N ASN A 46 -15.69 4.15 3.45
CA ASN A 46 -16.84 4.49 2.61
C ASN A 46 -16.79 3.75 1.27
N GLU A 47 -17.90 3.79 0.52
CA GLU A 47 -18.02 3.08 -0.76
C GLU A 47 -16.91 3.44 -1.75
N LYS A 48 -16.51 4.72 -1.85
CA LYS A 48 -15.48 5.17 -2.80
C LYS A 48 -14.10 4.60 -2.46
N GLU A 49 -13.76 4.55 -1.18
CA GLU A 49 -12.51 3.93 -0.70
C GLU A 49 -12.52 2.42 -0.92
N ILE A 50 -13.67 1.74 -0.72
CA ILE A 50 -13.83 0.31 -1.01
C ILE A 50 -13.61 0.04 -2.50
N VAL A 51 -14.28 0.82 -3.37
CA VAL A 51 -14.16 0.70 -4.84
C VAL A 51 -12.71 0.96 -5.28
N ALA A 52 -12.12 2.05 -4.80
CA ALA A 52 -10.73 2.38 -5.12
C ALA A 52 -9.74 1.31 -4.58
N GLY A 53 -9.99 0.76 -3.40
CA GLY A 53 -9.20 -0.33 -2.83
C GLY A 53 -9.26 -1.61 -3.65
N LEU A 54 -10.42 -1.95 -4.24
CA LEU A 54 -10.57 -3.09 -5.16
C LEU A 54 -9.80 -2.89 -6.47
N LEU A 55 -9.69 -1.65 -6.94
CA LEU A 55 -9.19 -1.32 -8.28
C LEU A 55 -7.77 -0.72 -8.31
N HIS A 56 -7.12 -0.47 -7.16
CA HIS A 56 -5.91 0.33 -7.08
C HIS A 56 -4.73 -0.22 -7.91
N ASP A 57 -4.63 -1.55 -8.05
CA ASP A 57 -3.58 -2.23 -8.82
C ASP A 57 -4.04 -2.63 -10.24
N VAL A 58 -5.33 -2.47 -10.58
CA VAL A 58 -5.90 -2.99 -11.83
C VAL A 58 -5.25 -2.35 -13.06
N VAL A 59 -5.14 -1.02 -13.10
CA VAL A 59 -4.57 -0.29 -14.24
C VAL A 59 -3.04 -0.40 -14.28
N GLU A 60 -2.38 -0.55 -13.13
CA GLU A 60 -0.92 -0.69 -13.06
C GLU A 60 -0.44 -2.06 -13.53
N ASP A 61 -1.18 -3.12 -13.16
CA ASP A 61 -0.72 -4.51 -13.30
C ASP A 61 -1.44 -5.31 -14.39
N THR A 62 -2.38 -4.69 -15.13
CA THR A 62 -3.17 -5.36 -16.17
C THR A 62 -3.41 -4.48 -17.39
N ASP A 63 -4.11 -5.03 -18.41
CA ASP A 63 -4.44 -4.30 -19.64
C ASP A 63 -5.66 -3.37 -19.50
N PHE A 64 -6.31 -3.29 -18.33
CA PHE A 64 -7.40 -2.37 -18.10
C PHE A 64 -6.92 -0.92 -18.11
N THR A 65 -7.71 -0.06 -18.73
CA THR A 65 -7.47 1.38 -18.78
C THR A 65 -8.45 2.14 -17.88
N PHE A 66 -8.13 3.40 -17.56
CA PHE A 66 -9.06 4.30 -16.85
C PHE A 66 -10.38 4.50 -17.62
N ASP A 67 -10.31 4.49 -18.95
CA ASP A 67 -11.51 4.65 -19.79
C ASP A 67 -12.41 3.39 -19.71
N ASP A 68 -11.84 2.20 -19.58
CA ASP A 68 -12.60 0.98 -19.33
C ASP A 68 -13.35 1.04 -18.00
N LEU A 69 -12.71 1.58 -16.95
CA LEU A 69 -13.34 1.76 -15.63
C LEU A 69 -14.52 2.74 -15.70
N LEU A 70 -14.32 3.88 -16.38
CA LEU A 70 -15.40 4.86 -16.60
C LEU A 70 -16.55 4.25 -17.43
N ALA A 71 -16.24 3.52 -18.49
CA ALA A 71 -17.23 2.86 -19.33
C ALA A 71 -18.03 1.77 -18.58
N ALA A 72 -17.39 1.11 -17.61
CA ALA A 72 -18.04 0.14 -16.72
C ALA A 72 -18.96 0.79 -15.66
N GLY A 73 -18.92 2.10 -15.48
CA GLY A 73 -19.77 2.83 -14.54
C GLY A 73 -19.09 3.21 -13.21
N ILE A 74 -17.77 3.06 -13.11
CA ILE A 74 -17.01 3.58 -11.96
C ILE A 74 -17.02 5.13 -12.04
N SER A 75 -17.28 5.78 -10.90
CA SER A 75 -17.38 7.24 -10.85
C SER A 75 -16.06 7.92 -11.20
N SER A 76 -16.14 9.10 -11.83
CA SER A 76 -14.96 9.89 -12.19
C SER A 76 -14.10 10.25 -10.96
N GLU A 77 -14.71 10.51 -9.82
CA GLU A 77 -14.01 10.82 -8.57
C GLU A 77 -13.12 9.65 -8.09
N VAL A 78 -13.63 8.42 -8.20
CA VAL A 78 -12.84 7.21 -7.91
C VAL A 78 -11.74 7.03 -8.95
N VAL A 79 -12.04 7.20 -10.24
CA VAL A 79 -11.05 7.07 -11.31
C VAL A 79 -9.93 8.12 -11.18
N ASP A 80 -10.25 9.35 -10.81
CA ASP A 80 -9.25 10.39 -10.55
C ASP A 80 -8.34 10.02 -9.37
N SER A 81 -8.89 9.39 -8.34
CA SER A 81 -8.11 8.86 -7.21
C SER A 81 -7.22 7.69 -7.65
N LEU A 82 -7.71 6.80 -8.52
CA LEU A 82 -6.91 5.70 -9.08
C LEU A 82 -5.76 6.19 -9.97
N ARG A 83 -5.92 7.32 -10.67
CA ARG A 83 -4.82 7.96 -11.43
C ARG A 83 -3.67 8.39 -10.51
N LEU A 84 -3.97 8.83 -9.29
CA LEU A 84 -2.95 9.14 -8.28
C LEU A 84 -2.30 7.87 -7.73
N LEU A 85 -3.06 6.78 -7.60
CA LEU A 85 -2.60 5.50 -7.05
C LEU A 85 -1.79 4.67 -8.04
N THR A 86 -1.87 4.92 -9.34
CA THR A 86 -1.11 4.22 -10.37
C THR A 86 0.30 4.78 -10.49
N HIS A 87 1.30 3.97 -10.15
CA HIS A 87 2.71 4.35 -10.15
C HIS A 87 3.33 4.27 -11.55
N ASN A 88 3.82 5.40 -12.06
CA ASN A 88 4.69 5.40 -13.24
C ASN A 88 6.10 4.97 -12.82
N LYS A 89 6.61 3.86 -13.37
CA LYS A 89 7.93 3.28 -13.04
C LYS A 89 9.13 4.19 -13.33
N ASP A 90 8.94 5.24 -14.14
CA ASP A 90 9.96 6.27 -14.39
C ASP A 90 10.10 7.27 -13.23
N VAL A 91 9.18 7.26 -12.28
CA VAL A 91 9.18 8.13 -11.10
C VAL A 91 9.70 7.35 -9.89
N PRO A 92 10.64 7.89 -9.10
CA PRO A 92 11.06 7.26 -7.85
C PRO A 92 9.87 6.98 -6.92
N TYR A 93 9.86 5.80 -6.29
CA TYR A 93 8.71 5.34 -5.53
C TYR A 93 8.28 6.29 -4.40
N LEU A 94 9.24 6.84 -3.65
CA LEU A 94 8.92 7.76 -2.56
C LEU A 94 8.40 9.11 -3.08
N GLU A 95 8.89 9.58 -4.24
CA GLU A 95 8.35 10.77 -4.91
C GLU A 95 6.89 10.55 -5.34
N TYR A 96 6.58 9.36 -5.85
CA TYR A 96 5.21 8.98 -6.17
C TYR A 96 4.32 9.01 -4.91
N VAL A 97 4.77 8.44 -3.79
CA VAL A 97 4.01 8.46 -2.52
C VAL A 97 3.85 9.90 -2.01
N GLN A 98 4.89 10.72 -2.09
CA GLN A 98 4.81 12.15 -1.73
C GLN A 98 3.76 12.90 -2.57
N ARG A 99 3.67 12.62 -3.86
CA ARG A 99 2.63 13.21 -4.73
C ARG A 99 1.21 12.85 -4.29
N ILE A 100 0.99 11.60 -3.83
CA ILE A 100 -0.29 11.21 -3.27
C ILE A 100 -0.58 12.02 -2.00
N ALA A 101 0.37 12.13 -1.08
CA ALA A 101 0.20 12.90 0.15
C ALA A 101 -0.10 14.39 -0.15
N ASP A 102 0.63 15.00 -1.08
CA ASP A 102 0.48 16.40 -1.47
C ASP A 102 -0.85 16.69 -2.19
N SER A 103 -1.44 15.67 -2.85
CA SER A 103 -2.71 15.80 -3.55
C SER A 103 -3.88 16.16 -2.65
N ARG A 104 -3.77 15.82 -1.37
CA ARG A 104 -4.86 15.93 -0.37
C ARG A 104 -6.14 15.22 -0.78
N ASN A 105 -6.06 14.27 -1.71
CA ASN A 105 -7.20 13.44 -2.10
C ASN A 105 -7.44 12.37 -1.03
N PRO A 106 -8.55 12.44 -0.26
CA PRO A 106 -8.75 11.54 0.87
C PRO A 106 -8.88 10.07 0.46
N ILE A 107 -9.50 9.79 -0.69
CA ILE A 107 -9.66 8.43 -1.21
C ILE A 107 -8.28 7.84 -1.53
N ALA A 108 -7.46 8.56 -2.31
CA ALA A 108 -6.14 8.07 -2.70
C ALA A 108 -5.22 7.89 -1.50
N ILE A 109 -5.23 8.84 -0.55
CA ILE A 109 -4.40 8.78 0.67
C ILE A 109 -4.80 7.59 1.53
N ASN A 110 -6.10 7.43 1.85
CA ASN A 110 -6.57 6.35 2.73
C ASN A 110 -6.36 4.97 2.11
N VAL A 111 -6.62 4.82 0.80
CA VAL A 111 -6.36 3.57 0.08
C VAL A 111 -4.86 3.26 0.07
N LYS A 112 -3.99 4.26 -0.17
CA LYS A 112 -2.53 4.04 -0.13
C LYS A 112 -2.03 3.66 1.26
N CYS A 113 -2.57 4.25 2.32
CA CYS A 113 -2.27 3.83 3.69
C CYS A 113 -2.67 2.37 3.94
N ASN A 114 -3.88 1.97 3.55
CA ASN A 114 -4.37 0.60 3.69
C ASN A 114 -3.53 -0.41 2.89
N ASP A 115 -3.10 -0.03 1.68
CA ASP A 115 -2.19 -0.81 0.83
C ASP A 115 -0.83 -1.01 1.51
N LEU A 116 -0.21 0.08 1.98
CA LEU A 116 1.08 0.05 2.67
C LEU A 116 1.03 -0.82 3.93
N ASP A 117 0.00 -0.66 4.76
CA ASP A 117 -0.18 -1.45 5.99
C ASP A 117 -0.34 -2.94 5.68
N HIS A 118 -1.09 -3.31 4.62
CA HIS A 118 -1.22 -4.70 4.21
C HIS A 118 0.09 -5.27 3.64
N ASN A 119 0.81 -4.48 2.84
CA ASN A 119 2.10 -4.89 2.29
C ASN A 119 3.18 -5.04 3.36
N LEU A 120 3.19 -4.18 4.39
CA LEU A 120 4.07 -4.32 5.55
C LEU A 120 3.79 -5.62 6.31
N ASP A 121 2.53 -5.90 6.62
CA ASP A 121 2.11 -7.12 7.31
C ASP A 121 2.49 -8.39 6.51
N ARG A 122 2.29 -8.39 5.19
CA ARG A 122 2.72 -9.48 4.31
C ARG A 122 4.24 -9.61 4.27
N GLY A 123 4.95 -8.52 4.10
CA GLY A 123 6.40 -8.50 4.01
C GLY A 123 7.06 -9.05 5.27
N ARG A 124 6.54 -8.69 6.45
CA ARG A 124 7.01 -9.20 7.74
C ARG A 124 6.77 -10.70 7.88
N ARG A 125 5.58 -11.19 7.51
CA ARG A 125 5.24 -12.63 7.58
C ARG A 125 6.02 -13.48 6.57
N GLY A 126 6.33 -12.93 5.39
CA GLY A 126 7.04 -13.62 4.31
C GLY A 126 8.57 -13.42 4.32
N ASP A 127 9.13 -12.75 5.33
CA ASP A 127 10.56 -12.38 5.42
C ASP A 127 11.07 -11.59 4.19
N HIS A 128 10.20 -10.76 3.60
CA HIS A 128 10.52 -9.95 2.42
C HIS A 128 11.10 -8.58 2.82
N LEU A 129 12.28 -8.55 3.44
CA LEU A 129 12.89 -7.37 4.06
C LEU A 129 12.97 -6.13 3.14
N LYS A 130 13.27 -6.33 1.84
CA LYS A 130 13.28 -5.21 0.87
C LYS A 130 11.90 -4.55 0.71
N GLN A 131 10.84 -5.35 0.71
CA GLN A 131 9.48 -4.84 0.60
C GLN A 131 9.08 -4.12 1.89
N VAL A 132 9.43 -4.69 3.04
CA VAL A 132 9.20 -4.06 4.34
C VAL A 132 9.88 -2.70 4.40
N ALA A 133 11.18 -2.60 4.08
CA ALA A 133 11.92 -1.34 4.08
C ALA A 133 11.28 -0.28 3.15
N LYS A 134 10.94 -0.68 1.90
CA LYS A 134 10.29 0.19 0.93
C LYS A 134 8.97 0.76 1.46
N HIS A 135 8.12 -0.11 2.03
CA HIS A 135 6.79 0.29 2.46
C HIS A 135 6.81 1.04 3.81
N SER A 136 7.75 0.72 4.72
CA SER A 136 7.96 1.51 5.93
C SER A 136 8.35 2.95 5.61
N ALA A 137 9.33 3.15 4.73
CA ALA A 137 9.73 4.49 4.31
C ALA A 137 8.58 5.27 3.65
N ALA A 138 7.75 4.60 2.85
CA ALA A 138 6.57 5.23 2.26
C ALA A 138 5.52 5.60 3.32
N ARG A 139 5.38 4.78 4.36
CA ARG A 139 4.41 5.01 5.45
C ARG A 139 4.76 6.22 6.30
N GLU A 140 6.04 6.60 6.40
CA GLU A 140 6.49 7.84 7.04
C GLU A 140 6.07 9.11 6.28
N ILE A 141 5.81 9.00 4.96
CA ILE A 141 5.43 10.13 4.10
C ILE A 141 3.93 10.37 4.12
N ILE A 142 3.11 9.31 4.22
CA ILE A 142 1.67 9.38 3.99
C ILE A 142 0.87 8.89 5.20
N HIS A 143 -0.11 9.70 5.63
CA HIS A 143 -0.96 9.43 6.78
C HIS A 143 -2.45 9.53 6.41
N PRO A 144 -3.35 8.73 7.03
CA PRO A 144 -4.78 8.81 6.76
C PRO A 144 -5.35 10.20 7.07
N ILE A 145 -6.30 10.65 6.25
CA ILE A 145 -6.95 11.96 6.46
C ILE A 145 -8.11 11.88 7.46
N ASN A 146 -8.64 10.70 7.75
CA ASN A 146 -9.80 10.56 8.63
C ASN A 146 -9.38 10.36 10.10
N GLY A 147 -9.40 11.44 10.81
CA GLY A 147 -10.00 11.71 12.11
C GLY A 147 -9.45 11.08 13.37
N ASP A 148 -8.52 10.16 13.34
CA ASP A 148 -7.77 9.77 14.54
C ASP A 148 -6.27 9.74 14.19
N GLU A 149 -5.65 10.91 14.30
CA GLU A 149 -4.19 11.03 14.16
C GLU A 149 -3.46 10.10 15.16
N ASP A 150 -4.08 9.83 16.31
CA ASP A 150 -3.54 8.92 17.32
C ASP A 150 -3.59 7.43 16.92
N ALA A 151 -4.55 7.01 16.11
CA ALA A 151 -4.67 5.61 15.68
C ALA A 151 -3.66 5.23 14.57
N ALA A 152 -3.27 6.19 13.73
CA ALA A 152 -2.31 5.97 12.63
C ALA A 152 -0.88 5.74 13.14
N TRP A 153 -0.52 6.32 14.29
CA TRP A 153 0.81 6.22 14.88
C TRP A 153 1.00 5.00 15.80
N GLY A 154 -0.09 4.44 16.36
CA GLY A 154 -0.03 3.33 17.30
C GLY A 154 0.55 2.03 16.73
N PHE A 155 0.65 1.89 15.41
CA PHE A 155 1.16 0.66 14.80
C PHE A 155 2.68 0.69 14.51
N LEU A 156 3.26 1.88 14.29
CA LEU A 156 4.68 2.04 13.95
C LEU A 156 5.52 2.68 15.05
N LEU A 157 4.88 3.30 16.05
CA LEU A 157 5.55 4.07 17.10
C LEU A 157 5.34 3.52 18.52
N ASP A 158 4.79 2.33 18.68
CA ASP A 158 4.74 1.69 20.01
C ASP A 158 6.15 1.37 20.56
N ASP A 159 7.18 1.41 19.69
CA ASP A 159 8.56 1.34 20.09
C ASP A 159 9.46 2.29 19.25
N PRO A 160 9.88 3.46 19.80
CA PRO A 160 10.84 4.35 19.14
C PRO A 160 12.17 3.68 18.78
N GLU A 161 12.53 2.59 19.44
CA GLU A 161 13.72 1.81 19.12
C GLU A 161 13.55 1.06 17.79
N GLU A 162 12.33 0.56 17.49
CA GLU A 162 12.04 -0.11 16.22
C GLU A 162 12.24 0.81 15.00
N GLY A 163 11.93 2.10 15.14
CA GLY A 163 12.09 3.10 14.09
C GLY A 163 13.53 3.20 13.56
N LYS A 164 14.54 3.04 14.42
CA LYS A 164 15.95 3.08 14.03
C LYS A 164 16.32 1.92 13.09
N TYR A 165 15.78 0.75 13.33
CA TYR A 165 16.04 -0.43 12.47
C TYR A 165 15.42 -0.22 11.09
N TRP A 166 14.22 0.36 11.01
CA TRP A 166 13.59 0.69 9.73
C TRP A 166 14.34 1.77 8.95
N GLN A 167 14.91 2.78 9.62
CA GLN A 167 15.78 3.78 9.00
C GLN A 167 17.02 3.13 8.41
N ALA A 168 17.68 2.24 9.15
CA ALA A 168 18.85 1.51 8.66
C ALA A 168 18.51 0.65 7.44
N ILE A 169 17.37 -0.06 7.45
CA ILE A 169 16.91 -0.84 6.30
C ILE A 169 16.70 0.05 5.08
N PHE A 170 16.04 1.20 5.25
CA PHE A 170 15.78 2.12 4.15
C PHE A 170 17.09 2.61 3.54
N ALA A 171 18.00 3.10 4.36
CA ALA A 171 19.29 3.58 3.90
C ALA A 171 20.10 2.50 3.15
N PHE A 172 20.12 1.28 3.70
CA PHE A 172 20.86 0.16 3.09
C PHE A 172 20.17 -0.39 1.83
N GLN A 173 18.85 -0.68 1.89
CA GLN A 173 18.16 -1.39 0.81
C GLN A 173 17.67 -0.48 -0.33
N ILE A 174 17.26 0.74 0.00
CA ILE A 174 16.65 1.67 -0.96
C ILE A 174 17.65 2.70 -1.45
N GLU A 175 18.36 3.39 -0.54
CA GLU A 175 19.36 4.39 -0.89
C GLU A 175 20.71 3.79 -1.31
N LYS A 176 20.85 2.46 -1.19
CA LYS A 176 22.08 1.73 -1.57
C LYS A 176 23.34 2.14 -0.80
N LYS A 177 23.17 2.67 0.41
CA LYS A 177 24.29 2.92 1.33
C LYS A 177 24.94 1.60 1.76
N SER A 178 26.18 1.66 2.26
CA SER A 178 26.77 0.49 2.93
C SER A 178 25.99 0.16 4.20
N ILE A 179 26.10 -1.08 4.68
CA ILE A 179 25.41 -1.45 5.92
C ILE A 179 26.00 -0.69 7.12
N GLU A 180 27.30 -0.39 7.07
CA GLU A 180 28.03 0.40 8.06
C GLU A 180 27.49 1.83 8.14
N ASP A 181 27.30 2.50 6.98
CA ASP A 181 26.79 3.87 6.93
C ASP A 181 25.32 3.93 7.34
N ALA A 182 24.51 2.98 6.87
CA ALA A 182 23.08 2.90 7.17
C ALA A 182 22.80 2.67 8.66
N THR A 183 23.52 1.78 9.31
CA THR A 183 23.39 1.50 10.75
C THR A 183 23.95 2.63 11.60
N ALA A 184 25.08 3.24 11.20
CA ALA A 184 25.66 4.39 11.89
C ALA A 184 24.73 5.61 11.86
N GLU A 185 24.08 5.89 10.72
CA GLU A 185 23.10 6.96 10.56
C GLU A 185 21.86 6.75 11.42
N ALA A 186 21.40 5.52 11.53
CA ALA A 186 20.27 5.14 12.38
C ALA A 186 20.63 5.04 13.88
N GLY A 187 21.92 5.14 14.22
CA GLY A 187 22.40 5.05 15.61
C GLY A 187 22.31 3.66 16.23
N ILE A 188 22.43 2.62 15.41
CA ILE A 188 22.46 1.21 15.83
C ILE A 188 23.74 0.53 15.33
N THR A 189 24.08 -0.61 15.91
CA THR A 189 25.19 -1.44 15.44
C THR A 189 24.74 -2.44 14.37
N ILE A 190 25.67 -2.97 13.59
CA ILE A 190 25.39 -4.03 12.61
C ILE A 190 24.84 -5.27 13.33
N ASP A 191 25.36 -5.59 14.51
CA ASP A 191 24.92 -6.76 15.30
C ASP A 191 23.46 -6.58 15.77
N GLU A 192 23.07 -5.39 16.25
CA GLU A 192 21.69 -5.06 16.60
C GLU A 192 20.77 -5.17 15.38
N TYR A 193 21.18 -4.60 14.23
CA TYR A 193 20.46 -4.73 12.97
C TYR A 193 20.23 -6.19 12.58
N MET A 194 21.29 -7.00 12.61
CA MET A 194 21.21 -8.42 12.25
C MET A 194 20.35 -9.22 13.23
N HIS A 195 20.42 -8.92 14.54
CA HIS A 195 19.61 -9.58 15.56
C HIS A 195 18.11 -9.23 15.42
N PHE A 196 17.79 -7.97 15.09
CA PHE A 196 16.40 -7.56 14.87
C PHE A 196 15.70 -8.34 13.73
N PHE A 197 16.45 -8.63 12.65
CA PHE A 197 15.88 -9.32 11.49
C PHE A 197 16.08 -10.84 11.51
N HIS A 198 17.00 -11.34 12.31
CA HIS A 198 17.35 -12.76 12.39
C HIS A 198 17.56 -13.18 13.84
N PRO A 199 16.53 -13.10 14.71
CA PRO A 199 16.67 -13.37 16.14
C PRO A 199 17.14 -14.80 16.45
N ASP A 200 16.97 -15.74 15.53
CA ASP A 200 17.35 -17.16 15.67
C ASP A 200 18.76 -17.48 15.16
N ARG A 201 19.53 -16.49 14.67
CA ARG A 201 20.94 -16.66 14.28
C ARG A 201 21.86 -16.28 15.44
N ASN A 202 22.06 -17.23 16.37
CA ASN A 202 23.19 -17.28 17.30
C ASN A 202 24.29 -18.20 16.77
#